data_4932e7a36c3e4b69d387e7aa0918dbc2
#
_entry.id   4932e7a36c3e4b69d387e7aa0918dbc2
#
_cell.length_a   1.000
_cell.length_b   1.000
_cell.length_c   1.000
_cell.angle_alpha   90.00
_cell.angle_beta   90.00
_cell.angle_gamma   90.00
#
_symmetry.space_group_name_H-M   'P 1'
#
loop_
_entity.id
_entity.type
_entity.pdbx_description
1 polymer ?
#
loop_
_entity_poly.entity_id
_entity_poly.type
_entity_poly.pdbx_seq_one_letter_code
_entity_poly.pdbx_strand_id
1 'polypeptide(L)'
;MAHESVAAHRLCDLPGVTPNPLTEAPVRFIDTAGASYDEELEEDTGSRRNVQEANLAVRKVRELLAAGVRASDIGLITPYRAQVRLLRERLADVEELEIESVDGFQGREKEAIVVSLVRSNQEGEIGFLADTRRTNVAFTRARRGLLVIGDSATLAGNEFYARMLEHFEQIGATSSVWEEPE
;
A
#
# COMPACT_ATOMS: atom_id res chain seq x y z
N MET A 1 9.73 0.75 -15.90
CA MET A 1 9.87 -0.68 -16.23
C MET A 1 10.76 -1.30 -15.16
N ALA A 2 10.25 -2.24 -14.38
CA ALA A 2 11.08 -3.03 -13.48
C ALA A 2 12.00 -3.89 -14.34
N HIS A 3 13.29 -3.95 -14.01
CA HIS A 3 14.27 -4.77 -14.71
C HIS A 3 13.79 -6.24 -14.68
N GLU A 4 13.94 -6.99 -15.77
CA GLU A 4 13.51 -8.40 -15.89
C GLU A 4 13.98 -9.29 -14.72
N SER A 5 15.10 -8.95 -14.09
CA SER A 5 15.63 -9.66 -12.92
C SER A 5 14.80 -9.46 -11.63
N VAL A 6 13.99 -8.38 -11.51
CA VAL A 6 13.16 -8.12 -10.33
C VAL A 6 11.80 -8.81 -10.44
N ALA A 7 11.29 -9.01 -11.66
CA ALA A 7 10.06 -9.75 -11.92
C ALA A 7 10.15 -11.25 -11.60
N ALA A 8 11.35 -11.78 -11.42
CA ALA A 8 11.60 -13.20 -11.15
C ALA A 8 11.65 -13.56 -9.66
N HIS A 9 11.66 -12.57 -8.75
CA HIS A 9 11.79 -12.80 -7.31
C HIS A 9 10.50 -12.42 -6.58
N ARG A 10 9.87 -13.40 -5.94
CA ARG A 10 8.64 -13.25 -5.16
C ARG A 10 8.96 -13.31 -3.66
N LEU A 11 8.03 -12.87 -2.82
CA LEU A 11 8.20 -13.00 -1.37
C LEU A 11 8.27 -14.48 -0.95
N CYS A 12 7.49 -15.36 -1.58
CA CYS A 12 7.52 -16.79 -1.31
C CYS A 12 8.86 -17.48 -1.67
N ASP A 13 9.76 -16.82 -2.41
CA ASP A 13 11.12 -17.32 -2.67
C ASP A 13 12.06 -17.05 -1.50
N LEU A 14 11.66 -16.26 -0.51
CA LEU A 14 12.43 -16.05 0.71
C LEU A 14 12.37 -17.28 1.63
N PRO A 15 13.50 -17.64 2.28
CA PRO A 15 13.53 -18.76 3.21
C PRO A 15 12.48 -18.61 4.32
N GLY A 16 11.67 -19.64 4.52
CA GLY A 16 10.64 -19.67 5.59
C GLY A 16 9.35 -18.95 5.26
N VAL A 17 9.19 -18.40 4.04
CA VAL A 17 7.94 -17.76 3.61
C VAL A 17 7.05 -18.77 2.90
N THR A 18 5.81 -18.90 3.39
CA THR A 18 4.80 -19.77 2.81
C THR A 18 4.16 -19.13 1.57
N PRO A 19 4.01 -19.84 0.45
CA PRO A 19 3.26 -19.38 -0.70
C PRO A 19 1.78 -19.13 -0.38
N ASN A 20 1.28 -17.96 -0.73
CA ASN A 20 -0.13 -17.60 -0.72
C ASN A 20 -0.38 -16.49 -1.76
N PRO A 21 -1.63 -16.10 -2.06
CA PRO A 21 -1.90 -15.08 -3.08
C PRO A 21 -1.16 -13.76 -2.89
N LEU A 22 -0.83 -13.39 -1.64
CA LEU A 22 -0.11 -12.16 -1.33
C LEU A 22 1.41 -12.30 -1.52
N THR A 23 2.00 -13.46 -1.18
CA THR A 23 3.44 -13.71 -1.27
C THR A 23 3.89 -14.18 -2.66
N GLU A 24 2.98 -14.70 -3.47
CA GLU A 24 3.24 -15.12 -4.85
C GLU A 24 3.13 -13.99 -5.86
N ALA A 25 2.33 -12.95 -5.56
CA ALA A 25 2.13 -11.81 -6.45
C ALA A 25 3.22 -10.76 -6.25
N PRO A 26 3.98 -10.39 -7.32
CA PRO A 26 4.98 -9.32 -7.20
C PRO A 26 4.35 -7.94 -7.03
N VAL A 27 3.13 -7.75 -7.55
CA VAL A 27 2.35 -6.52 -7.40
C VAL A 27 0.88 -6.88 -7.17
N ARG A 28 0.25 -6.15 -6.27
CA ARG A 28 -1.17 -6.27 -6.01
C ARG A 28 -1.78 -4.91 -5.70
N PHE A 29 -2.95 -4.62 -6.28
CA PHE A 29 -3.77 -3.46 -5.96
C PHE A 29 -5.09 -3.92 -5.38
N ILE A 30 -5.43 -3.47 -4.18
CA ILE A 30 -6.73 -3.70 -3.57
C ILE A 30 -7.55 -2.42 -3.71
N ASP A 31 -8.59 -2.50 -4.54
CA ASP A 31 -9.50 -1.40 -4.81
C ASP A 31 -10.57 -1.29 -3.73
N THR A 32 -10.64 -0.15 -3.07
CA THR A 32 -11.64 0.15 -2.04
C THR A 32 -12.84 0.93 -2.57
N ALA A 33 -12.92 1.17 -3.87
CA ALA A 33 -14.04 1.89 -4.49
C ALA A 33 -15.38 1.22 -4.14
N GLY A 34 -16.36 2.04 -3.76
CA GLY A 34 -17.70 1.58 -3.39
C GLY A 34 -17.83 0.96 -2.00
N ALA A 35 -16.74 0.82 -1.25
CA ALA A 35 -16.77 0.23 0.10
C ALA A 35 -17.03 1.24 1.23
N SER A 36 -17.25 2.51 0.90
CA SER A 36 -17.44 3.59 1.87
C SER A 36 -16.27 3.73 2.84
N TYR A 37 -15.05 3.58 2.31
CA TYR A 37 -13.82 3.82 3.05
C TYR A 37 -13.46 5.30 2.97
N ASP A 38 -14.31 6.16 3.56
CA ASP A 38 -14.19 7.61 3.45
C ASP A 38 -12.97 8.14 4.20
N GLU A 39 -12.28 9.09 3.57
CA GLU A 39 -11.18 9.81 4.24
C GLU A 39 -11.70 10.76 5.31
N GLU A 40 -10.92 10.96 6.35
CA GLU A 40 -11.20 11.92 7.43
C GLU A 40 -10.13 13.02 7.46
N LEU A 41 -10.56 14.27 7.59
CA LEU A 41 -9.68 15.41 7.85
C LEU A 41 -9.42 15.50 9.36
N GLU A 42 -8.15 15.54 9.75
CA GLU A 42 -7.74 15.86 11.11
C GLU A 42 -7.61 17.39 11.24
N GLU A 43 -8.59 18.04 11.89
CA GLU A 43 -8.72 19.50 11.93
C GLU A 43 -7.48 20.19 12.50
N ASP A 44 -6.88 19.63 13.55
CA ASP A 44 -5.74 20.24 14.25
C ASP A 44 -4.47 20.31 13.39
N THR A 45 -4.28 19.37 12.47
CA THR A 45 -3.05 19.24 11.68
C THR A 45 -3.26 19.49 10.20
N GLY A 46 -4.51 19.47 9.72
CA GLY A 46 -4.84 19.50 8.30
C GLY A 46 -4.44 18.23 7.56
N SER A 47 -3.97 17.21 8.27
CA SER A 47 -3.62 15.91 7.68
C SER A 47 -4.87 15.05 7.48
N ARG A 48 -4.76 14.02 6.64
CA ARG A 48 -5.87 13.11 6.36
C ARG A 48 -5.54 11.69 6.80
N ARG A 49 -6.58 10.93 7.14
CA ARG A 49 -6.49 9.51 7.43
C ARG A 49 -7.70 8.79 6.84
N ASN A 50 -7.58 7.49 6.68
CA ASN A 50 -8.65 6.60 6.26
C ASN A 50 -8.61 5.37 7.17
N VAL A 51 -9.55 5.32 8.10
CA VAL A 51 -9.54 4.33 9.18
C VAL A 51 -9.75 2.92 8.64
N GLN A 52 -10.68 2.74 7.71
CA GLN A 52 -10.97 1.44 7.12
C GLN A 52 -9.81 0.95 6.25
N GLU A 53 -9.20 1.84 5.47
CA GLU A 53 -8.01 1.53 4.68
C GLU A 53 -6.83 1.16 5.59
N ALA A 54 -6.65 1.87 6.72
CA ALA A 54 -5.64 1.52 7.72
C ALA A 54 -5.89 0.12 8.30
N ASN A 55 -7.14 -0.23 8.61
CA ASN A 55 -7.49 -1.58 9.10
C ASN A 55 -7.15 -2.66 8.09
N LEU A 56 -7.43 -2.42 6.81
CA LEU A 56 -7.08 -3.32 5.73
C LEU A 56 -5.55 -3.47 5.62
N ALA A 57 -4.80 -2.37 5.65
CA ALA A 57 -3.34 -2.40 5.63
C ALA A 57 -2.76 -3.20 6.81
N VAL A 58 -3.31 -3.02 8.01
CA VAL A 58 -2.93 -3.79 9.20
C VAL A 58 -3.17 -5.29 9.00
N ARG A 59 -4.33 -5.68 8.48
CA ARG A 59 -4.63 -7.09 8.18
C ARG A 59 -3.61 -7.68 7.19
N LYS A 60 -3.27 -6.93 6.15
CA LYS A 60 -2.30 -7.39 5.14
C LYS A 60 -0.87 -7.50 5.67
N VAL A 61 -0.45 -6.58 6.52
CA VAL A 61 0.83 -6.72 7.24
C VAL A 61 0.84 -7.99 8.11
N ARG A 62 -0.23 -8.24 8.88
CA ARG A 62 -0.35 -9.45 9.70
C ARG A 62 -0.40 -10.73 8.87
N GLU A 63 -1.02 -10.70 7.70
CA GLU A 63 -1.01 -11.81 6.73
C GLU A 63 0.40 -12.11 6.21
N LEU A 64 1.20 -11.08 5.89
CA LEU A 64 2.60 -11.23 5.51
C LEU A 64 3.43 -11.84 6.64
N LEU A 65 3.26 -11.35 7.87
CA LEU A 65 3.94 -11.89 9.06
C LEU A 65 3.56 -13.36 9.31
N ALA A 66 2.28 -13.68 9.20
CA ALA A 66 1.79 -15.07 9.36
C ALA A 66 2.32 -16.00 8.27
N ALA A 67 2.57 -15.49 7.07
CA ALA A 67 3.21 -16.23 5.99
C ALA A 67 4.74 -16.42 6.19
N GLY A 68 5.35 -15.79 7.19
CA GLY A 68 6.76 -15.93 7.52
C GLY A 68 7.66 -14.79 7.02
N VAL A 69 7.10 -13.71 6.44
CA VAL A 69 7.89 -12.51 6.12
C VAL A 69 8.27 -11.81 7.42
N ARG A 70 9.55 -11.52 7.61
CA ARG A 70 10.02 -10.86 8.84
C ARG A 70 9.53 -9.41 8.90
N ALA A 71 9.19 -8.92 10.08
CA ALA A 71 8.77 -7.52 10.28
C ALA A 71 9.81 -6.52 9.75
N SER A 72 11.11 -6.79 9.96
CA SER A 72 12.22 -5.98 9.44
C SER A 72 12.30 -5.91 7.90
N ASP A 73 11.67 -6.86 7.20
CA ASP A 73 11.61 -6.93 5.73
C ASP A 73 10.33 -6.28 5.15
N ILE A 74 9.44 -5.79 6.01
CA ILE A 74 8.19 -5.12 5.62
C ILE A 74 8.30 -3.61 5.86
N GLY A 75 7.87 -2.83 4.88
CA GLY A 75 7.65 -1.39 5.01
C GLY A 75 6.19 -1.03 4.73
N LEU A 76 5.65 -0.12 5.51
CA LEU A 76 4.32 0.44 5.32
C LEU A 76 4.44 1.94 5.06
N ILE A 77 4.04 2.38 3.89
CA ILE A 77 4.22 3.75 3.40
C ILE A 77 2.86 4.40 3.15
N THR A 78 2.71 5.62 3.60
CA THR A 78 1.53 6.44 3.33
C THR A 78 1.91 7.92 3.18
N PRO A 79 1.23 8.71 2.32
CA PRO A 79 1.58 10.12 2.11
C PRO A 79 1.16 11.05 3.25
N TYR A 80 0.35 10.59 4.21
CA TYR A 80 -0.25 11.43 5.24
C TYR A 80 0.20 11.06 6.64
N ARG A 81 0.67 12.06 7.40
CA ARG A 81 1.17 11.87 8.78
C ARG A 81 0.10 11.34 9.75
N ALA A 82 -1.15 11.75 9.58
CA ALA A 82 -2.25 11.22 10.40
C ALA A 82 -2.43 9.71 10.20
N GLN A 83 -2.30 9.23 8.95
CA GLN A 83 -2.33 7.80 8.63
C GLN A 83 -1.11 7.05 9.21
N VAL A 84 0.09 7.65 9.16
CA VAL A 84 1.30 7.09 9.78
C VAL A 84 1.08 6.86 11.28
N ARG A 85 0.57 7.87 11.99
CA ARG A 85 0.28 7.74 13.43
C ARG A 85 -0.72 6.63 13.74
N LEU A 86 -1.83 6.59 12.98
CA LEU A 86 -2.86 5.57 13.14
C LEU A 86 -2.30 4.15 12.92
N LEU A 87 -1.51 3.96 11.89
CA LEU A 87 -0.90 2.67 11.58
C LEU A 87 0.12 2.24 12.64
N ARG A 88 0.93 3.17 13.13
CA ARG A 88 1.88 2.90 14.24
C ARG A 88 1.17 2.52 15.53
N GLU A 89 0.05 3.17 15.84
CA GLU A 89 -0.77 2.81 17.00
C GLU A 89 -1.31 1.38 16.89
N ARG A 90 -1.84 1.00 15.71
CA ARG A 90 -2.46 -0.31 15.48
C ARG A 90 -1.47 -1.47 15.36
N LEU A 91 -0.23 -1.18 15.04
CA LEU A 91 0.86 -2.15 14.87
C LEU A 91 1.97 -1.95 15.91
N ALA A 92 1.65 -1.31 17.05
CA ALA A 92 2.62 -1.04 18.12
C ALA A 92 3.21 -2.32 18.74
N ASP A 93 2.53 -3.45 18.60
CA ASP A 93 2.97 -4.77 19.04
C ASP A 93 3.94 -5.46 18.06
N VAL A 94 4.15 -4.89 16.87
CA VAL A 94 5.03 -5.45 15.84
C VAL A 94 6.36 -4.70 15.85
N GLU A 95 7.32 -5.27 16.56
CA GLU A 95 8.69 -4.71 16.60
C GLU A 95 9.36 -4.80 15.21
N GLU A 96 10.32 -3.89 14.96
CA GLU A 96 11.11 -3.80 13.72
C GLU A 96 10.34 -3.47 12.42
N LEU A 97 9.00 -3.37 12.48
CA LEU A 97 8.21 -2.92 11.34
C LEU A 97 8.44 -1.43 11.08
N GLU A 98 8.73 -1.07 9.86
CA GLU A 98 8.94 0.32 9.47
C GLU A 98 7.66 0.93 8.88
N ILE A 99 7.13 1.96 9.54
CA ILE A 99 5.94 2.70 9.11
C ILE A 99 6.30 4.17 8.98
N GLU A 100 6.29 4.69 7.76
CA GLU A 100 6.77 6.05 7.48
C GLU A 100 5.95 6.74 6.37
N SER A 101 6.12 8.07 6.30
CA SER A 101 5.76 8.82 5.12
C SER A 101 6.72 8.51 3.97
N VAL A 102 6.34 8.88 2.75
CA VAL A 102 7.20 8.69 1.58
C VAL A 102 8.58 9.34 1.78
N ASP A 103 8.61 10.56 2.31
CA ASP A 103 9.87 11.28 2.56
C ASP A 103 10.69 10.62 3.67
N GLY A 104 10.04 10.12 4.72
CA GLY A 104 10.68 9.38 5.81
C GLY A 104 11.28 8.03 5.36
N PHE A 105 10.77 7.47 4.27
CA PHE A 105 11.22 6.20 3.70
C PHE A 105 12.27 6.36 2.59
N GLN A 106 12.65 7.59 2.28
CA GLN A 106 13.58 7.88 1.19
C GLN A 106 14.94 7.17 1.37
N GLY A 107 15.43 6.55 0.31
CA GLY A 107 16.73 5.85 0.28
C GLY A 107 16.72 4.45 0.88
N ARG A 108 15.59 3.96 1.40
CA ARG A 108 15.45 2.62 1.97
C ARG A 108 14.61 1.73 1.07
N GLU A 109 14.85 0.43 1.14
CA GLU A 109 14.12 -0.60 0.41
C GLU A 109 13.79 -1.75 1.37
N LYS A 110 12.68 -2.45 1.09
CA LYS A 110 12.23 -3.63 1.84
C LYS A 110 11.85 -4.74 0.87
N GLU A 111 11.81 -5.97 1.35
CA GLU A 111 11.34 -7.09 0.56
C GLU A 111 9.86 -6.94 0.19
N ALA A 112 9.04 -6.48 1.15
CA ALA A 112 7.63 -6.19 0.96
C ALA A 112 7.32 -4.72 1.31
N ILE A 113 6.57 -4.04 0.44
CA ILE A 113 6.04 -2.70 0.69
C ILE A 113 4.52 -2.73 0.59
N VAL A 114 3.87 -2.21 1.62
CA VAL A 114 2.43 -1.93 1.63
C VAL A 114 2.24 -0.42 1.55
N VAL A 115 1.47 0.05 0.59
CA VAL A 115 1.18 1.49 0.40
C VAL A 115 -0.29 1.75 0.65
N SER A 116 -0.60 2.66 1.57
CA SER A 116 -1.94 3.16 1.83
C SER A 116 -2.06 4.56 1.24
N LEU A 117 -2.92 4.74 0.22
CA LEU A 117 -3.06 6.00 -0.51
C LEU A 117 -4.00 7.00 0.17
N VAL A 118 -4.86 6.53 1.06
CA VAL A 118 -5.73 7.32 1.95
C VAL A 118 -6.90 8.01 1.25
N ARG A 119 -6.66 8.67 0.10
CA ARG A 119 -7.65 9.55 -0.55
C ARG A 119 -8.86 8.75 -1.07
N SER A 120 -10.01 9.14 -0.54
CA SER A 120 -11.32 8.61 -0.93
C SER A 120 -12.39 9.65 -0.63
N ASN A 121 -12.90 10.30 -1.68
CA ASN A 121 -13.89 11.36 -1.61
C ASN A 121 -14.70 11.44 -2.90
N GLN A 122 -15.85 12.11 -2.84
CA GLN A 122 -16.76 12.22 -4.00
C GLN A 122 -16.30 13.25 -5.02
N GLU A 123 -15.43 14.17 -4.64
CA GLU A 123 -14.93 15.27 -5.46
C GLU A 123 -13.78 14.81 -6.40
N GLY A 124 -13.23 13.62 -6.19
CA GLY A 124 -12.05 13.14 -6.94
C GLY A 124 -10.77 13.91 -6.59
N GLU A 125 -10.73 14.51 -5.41
CA GLU A 125 -9.56 15.26 -4.96
C GLU A 125 -8.48 14.32 -4.45
N ILE A 126 -7.29 14.41 -5.02
CA ILE A 126 -6.15 13.54 -4.70
C ILE A 126 -5.09 14.19 -3.80
N GLY A 127 -5.16 15.53 -3.57
CA GLY A 127 -4.25 16.24 -2.67
C GLY A 127 -2.77 15.96 -2.93
N PHE A 128 -2.04 15.50 -1.91
CA PHE A 128 -0.60 15.19 -2.00
C PHE A 128 -0.25 14.10 -3.02
N LEU A 129 -1.21 13.27 -3.42
CA LEU A 129 -1.02 12.27 -4.46
C LEU A 129 -0.80 12.90 -5.86
N ALA A 130 -1.08 14.19 -6.04
CA ALA A 130 -0.77 14.92 -7.27
C ALA A 130 0.74 15.00 -7.53
N ASP A 131 1.59 14.93 -6.51
CA ASP A 131 3.02 14.73 -6.67
C ASP A 131 3.33 13.25 -6.94
N THR A 132 3.15 12.88 -8.20
CA THR A 132 3.30 11.49 -8.66
C THR A 132 4.72 10.95 -8.54
N ARG A 133 5.73 11.82 -8.39
CA ARG A 133 7.11 11.40 -8.13
C ARG A 133 7.20 10.70 -6.77
N ARG A 134 6.51 11.23 -5.75
CA ARG A 134 6.46 10.60 -4.41
C ARG A 134 5.82 9.24 -4.47
N THR A 135 4.73 9.09 -5.21
CA THR A 135 4.09 7.78 -5.40
C THR A 135 5.03 6.79 -6.08
N ASN A 136 5.73 7.21 -7.13
CA ASN A 136 6.76 6.38 -7.77
C ASN A 136 7.88 5.99 -6.81
N VAL A 137 8.35 6.91 -5.99
CA VAL A 137 9.36 6.61 -4.96
C VAL A 137 8.85 5.53 -4.02
N ALA A 138 7.63 5.64 -3.52
CA ALA A 138 7.03 4.63 -2.64
C ALA A 138 6.99 3.24 -3.31
N PHE A 139 6.53 3.16 -4.55
CA PHE A 139 6.41 1.90 -5.29
C PHE A 139 7.76 1.23 -5.56
N THR A 140 8.79 2.03 -5.83
CA THR A 140 10.14 1.52 -6.11
C THR A 140 10.92 1.09 -4.87
N ARG A 141 10.36 1.21 -3.69
CA ARG A 141 10.96 0.72 -2.44
C ARG A 141 10.81 -0.79 -2.24
N ALA A 142 9.89 -1.42 -2.98
CA ALA A 142 9.66 -2.86 -2.93
C ALA A 142 10.70 -3.62 -3.76
N ARG A 143 11.33 -4.63 -3.14
CA ARG A 143 12.25 -5.53 -3.83
C ARG A 143 11.54 -6.72 -4.46
N ARG A 144 10.50 -7.27 -3.79
CA ARG A 144 9.84 -8.51 -4.19
C ARG A 144 8.32 -8.44 -4.23
N GLY A 145 7.72 -7.67 -3.33
CA GLY A 145 6.27 -7.57 -3.23
C GLY A 145 5.82 -6.14 -2.97
N LEU A 146 4.92 -5.65 -3.82
CA LEU A 146 4.26 -4.34 -3.68
C LEU A 146 2.76 -4.55 -3.55
N LEU A 147 2.19 -4.14 -2.43
CA LEU A 147 0.75 -4.06 -2.23
C LEU A 147 0.33 -2.60 -2.14
N VAL A 148 -0.57 -2.19 -3.00
CA VAL A 148 -1.17 -0.84 -3.00
C VAL A 148 -2.64 -0.93 -2.63
N ILE A 149 -3.08 -0.10 -1.70
CA ILE A 149 -4.47 0.02 -1.27
C ILE A 149 -4.97 1.43 -1.59
N GLY A 150 -6.09 1.54 -2.27
CA GLY A 150 -6.66 2.84 -2.60
C GLY A 150 -8.01 2.75 -3.28
N ASP A 151 -8.66 3.90 -3.41
CA ASP A 151 -9.97 4.08 -4.04
C ASP A 151 -9.80 4.49 -5.50
N SER A 152 -10.05 3.55 -6.41
CA SER A 152 -9.92 3.79 -7.86
C SER A 152 -10.86 4.90 -8.35
N ALA A 153 -12.04 5.05 -7.76
CA ALA A 153 -13.01 6.09 -8.15
C ALA A 153 -12.47 7.50 -7.88
N THR A 154 -11.75 7.68 -6.76
CA THR A 154 -11.09 8.96 -6.45
C THR A 154 -9.84 9.18 -7.31
N LEU A 155 -9.06 8.12 -7.55
CA LEU A 155 -7.76 8.20 -8.24
C LEU A 155 -7.89 8.40 -9.76
N ALA A 156 -8.91 7.83 -10.39
CA ALA A 156 -9.04 7.73 -11.85
C ALA A 156 -9.14 9.08 -12.58
N GLY A 157 -9.47 10.16 -11.88
CA GLY A 157 -9.50 11.51 -12.44
C GLY A 157 -8.10 12.08 -12.79
N ASN A 158 -7.04 11.48 -12.27
CA ASN A 158 -5.66 11.88 -12.58
C ASN A 158 -5.04 10.92 -13.60
N GLU A 159 -4.43 11.45 -14.64
CA GLU A 159 -3.87 10.68 -15.75
C GLU A 159 -2.82 9.63 -15.33
N PHE A 160 -1.96 9.96 -14.37
CA PHE A 160 -0.96 9.02 -13.84
C PHE A 160 -1.63 7.82 -13.17
N TYR A 161 -2.59 8.08 -12.29
CA TYR A 161 -3.30 7.01 -11.57
C TYR A 161 -4.22 6.22 -12.50
N ALA A 162 -4.87 6.86 -13.46
CA ALA A 162 -5.66 6.15 -14.46
C ALA A 162 -4.82 5.13 -15.24
N ARG A 163 -3.62 5.52 -15.69
CA ARG A 163 -2.68 4.60 -16.36
C ARG A 163 -2.14 3.52 -15.42
N MET A 164 -1.88 3.86 -14.16
CA MET A 164 -1.47 2.88 -13.15
C MET A 164 -2.54 1.81 -12.93
N LEU A 165 -3.80 2.23 -12.74
CA LEU A 165 -4.94 1.34 -12.55
C LEU A 165 -5.15 0.43 -13.78
N GLU A 166 -5.11 0.99 -14.97
CA GLU A 166 -5.20 0.23 -16.22
C GLU A 166 -4.08 -0.82 -16.33
N HIS A 167 -2.86 -0.45 -16.00
CA HIS A 167 -1.72 -1.37 -16.01
C HIS A 167 -1.91 -2.51 -15.01
N PHE A 168 -2.34 -2.23 -13.79
CA PHE A 168 -2.59 -3.25 -12.77
C PHE A 168 -3.70 -4.22 -13.20
N GLU A 169 -4.74 -3.70 -13.85
CA GLU A 169 -5.82 -4.53 -14.41
C GLU A 169 -5.31 -5.43 -15.53
N GLN A 170 -4.52 -4.88 -16.47
CA GLN A 170 -3.95 -5.64 -17.60
C GLN A 170 -3.06 -6.80 -17.17
N ILE A 171 -2.31 -6.64 -16.08
CA ILE A 171 -1.44 -7.71 -15.53
C ILE A 171 -2.15 -8.62 -14.52
N GLY A 172 -3.46 -8.42 -14.30
CA GLY A 172 -4.24 -9.21 -13.35
C GLY A 172 -3.87 -8.97 -11.87
N ALA A 173 -3.33 -7.79 -11.55
CA ALA A 173 -2.90 -7.43 -10.20
C ALA A 173 -3.99 -6.79 -9.34
N THR A 174 -5.14 -6.44 -9.93
CA THR A 174 -6.25 -5.78 -9.25
C THR A 174 -7.20 -6.79 -8.61
N SER A 175 -7.57 -6.53 -7.36
CA SER A 175 -8.67 -7.20 -6.66
C SER A 175 -9.54 -6.16 -5.95
N SER A 176 -10.82 -6.48 -5.75
CA SER A 176 -11.71 -5.64 -4.96
C SER A 176 -11.58 -5.96 -3.47
N VAL A 177 -11.75 -4.94 -2.62
CA VAL A 177 -11.83 -5.15 -1.17
C VAL A 177 -12.93 -6.12 -0.76
N TRP A 178 -13.99 -6.26 -1.56
CA TRP A 178 -15.08 -7.22 -1.34
C TRP A 178 -14.66 -8.69 -1.51
N GLU A 179 -13.53 -8.93 -2.15
CA GLU A 179 -12.95 -10.27 -2.34
C GLU A 179 -12.00 -10.64 -1.20
N GLU A 180 -11.66 -9.66 -0.33
CA GLU A 180 -10.75 -9.87 0.78
C GLU A 180 -11.50 -10.52 1.97
N PRO A 181 -10.93 -11.52 2.64
CA PRO A 181 -11.52 -12.09 3.84
C PRO A 181 -11.64 -11.05 4.97
N GLU A 182 -12.71 -11.16 5.78
CA GLU A 182 -12.96 -10.30 6.93
C GLU A 182 -11.87 -10.43 8.02
#